data_f993c601163972af292622492dc00f40
#
_entry.id   f993c601163972af292622492dc00f40
#
_cell.length_a   1.000
_cell.length_b   1.000
_cell.length_c   1.000
_cell.angle_alpha   90.00
_cell.angle_beta   90.00
_cell.angle_gamma   90.00
#
_symmetry.space_group_name_H-M   'P 1'
#
loop_
_entity.id
_entity.type
_entity.pdbx_description
1 polymer ?
#
loop_
_entity_poly.entity_id
_entity_poly.type
_entity_poly.pdbx_seq_one_letter_code
_entity_poly.pdbx_strand_id
1 'polypeptide(L)'
;MSALTIQDLAFAYPGDSFRLAVPSLTVAAGSTLALAGASGGGKTTLLRLMTGLLTPERGEVRLGDRSLNFMSREERRAFRLQYIGLVFQDFALLDYLTVEENILIPHHFSGTTLAIARANLPALLDRLQIDRYRHHRVSQLSQGERQRVAIARALAHEPPFLFADEPTASLDPARTQMVSELLIEEAKRRQAALVVVTHDHALLPRFDVTQRMDDFSGS
;
A
#
# COMPACT_ATOMS: atom_id res chain seq x y z
N MET A 1 13.61 -4.86 -13.60
CA MET A 1 13.06 -3.69 -12.88
C MET A 1 11.63 -4.00 -12.48
N SER A 2 11.28 -3.73 -11.23
CA SER A 2 9.98 -4.17 -10.69
C SER A 2 8.87 -3.16 -11.06
N ALA A 3 8.18 -3.36 -12.18
CA ALA A 3 7.01 -2.57 -12.58
C ALA A 3 5.72 -3.29 -12.17
N LEU A 4 4.68 -2.51 -11.81
CA LEU A 4 3.30 -3.00 -11.73
C LEU A 4 2.67 -2.79 -13.11
N THR A 5 2.01 -3.82 -13.64
CA THR A 5 1.22 -3.71 -14.89
C THR A 5 -0.14 -4.38 -14.73
N ILE A 6 -1.14 -3.76 -15.31
CA ILE A 6 -2.49 -4.29 -15.47
C ILE A 6 -2.82 -4.31 -16.96
N GLN A 7 -3.45 -5.39 -17.44
CA GLN A 7 -3.91 -5.51 -18.81
C GLN A 7 -5.32 -6.13 -18.84
N ASP A 8 -6.25 -5.49 -19.56
CA ASP A 8 -7.61 -5.94 -19.84
C ASP A 8 -8.38 -6.46 -18.62
N LEU A 9 -8.12 -5.86 -17.44
CA LEU A 9 -8.69 -6.30 -16.18
C LEU A 9 -10.18 -5.97 -16.13
N ALA A 10 -11.00 -6.96 -15.75
CA ALA A 10 -12.39 -6.77 -15.37
C ALA A 10 -12.70 -7.49 -14.07
N PHE A 11 -13.54 -6.85 -13.25
CA PHE A 11 -13.97 -7.37 -11.95
C PHE A 11 -15.38 -6.93 -11.61
N ALA A 12 -16.15 -7.84 -11.00
CA ALA A 12 -17.42 -7.57 -10.36
C ALA A 12 -17.50 -8.30 -9.02
N TYR A 13 -18.25 -7.75 -8.07
CA TYR A 13 -18.63 -8.50 -6.87
C TYR A 13 -19.83 -9.40 -7.19
N PRO A 14 -19.87 -10.66 -6.70
CA PRO A 14 -21.02 -11.53 -6.87
C PRO A 14 -22.31 -10.87 -6.34
N GLY A 15 -23.34 -10.77 -7.20
CA GLY A 15 -24.63 -10.18 -6.84
C GLY A 15 -24.67 -8.65 -6.73
N ASP A 16 -23.60 -7.95 -7.04
CA ASP A 16 -23.52 -6.48 -7.03
C ASP A 16 -23.64 -5.92 -8.48
N SER A 17 -24.14 -4.69 -8.58
CA SER A 17 -24.12 -3.91 -9.82
C SER A 17 -22.77 -3.29 -10.14
N PHE A 18 -21.86 -3.23 -9.16
CA PHE A 18 -20.53 -2.65 -9.33
C PHE A 18 -19.72 -3.42 -10.40
N ARG A 19 -19.17 -2.67 -11.34
CA ARG A 19 -18.29 -3.18 -12.39
C ARG A 19 -17.04 -2.30 -12.46
N LEU A 20 -15.88 -2.94 -12.56
CA LEU A 20 -14.60 -2.26 -12.76
C LEU A 20 -13.92 -2.84 -14.01
N ALA A 21 -13.54 -1.97 -14.92
CA ALA A 21 -12.75 -2.33 -16.10
C ALA A 21 -11.53 -1.42 -16.20
N VAL A 22 -10.35 -2.02 -16.26
CA VAL A 22 -9.07 -1.30 -16.41
C VAL A 22 -8.38 -1.84 -17.65
N PRO A 23 -8.44 -1.12 -18.79
CA PRO A 23 -7.82 -1.57 -20.03
C PRO A 23 -6.31 -1.76 -19.90
N SER A 24 -5.64 -0.76 -19.34
CA SER A 24 -4.21 -0.83 -19.04
C SER A 24 -3.82 0.14 -17.94
N LEU A 25 -2.85 -0.26 -17.13
CA LEU A 25 -2.18 0.60 -16.14
C LEU A 25 -0.75 0.13 -15.96
N THR A 26 0.21 1.06 -15.93
CA THR A 26 1.62 0.72 -15.66
C THR A 26 2.21 1.72 -14.67
N VAL A 27 2.90 1.20 -13.64
CA VAL A 27 3.69 1.98 -12.70
C VAL A 27 5.11 1.42 -12.70
N ALA A 28 6.05 2.22 -13.16
CA ALA A 28 7.45 1.82 -13.23
C ALA A 28 8.10 1.73 -11.84
N ALA A 29 9.21 1.01 -11.73
CA ALA A 29 10.04 1.05 -10.52
C ALA A 29 10.49 2.48 -10.21
N GLY A 30 10.40 2.89 -8.96
CA GLY A 30 10.74 4.24 -8.51
C GLY A 30 9.72 5.32 -8.88
N SER A 31 8.64 4.96 -9.61
CA SER A 31 7.56 5.89 -9.95
C SER A 31 6.44 5.85 -8.93
N THR A 32 5.71 6.96 -8.84
CA THR A 32 4.59 7.14 -7.93
C THR A 32 3.32 7.43 -8.70
N LEU A 33 2.24 6.70 -8.37
CA LEU A 33 0.91 6.85 -8.95
C LEU A 33 -0.09 7.28 -7.87
N ALA A 34 -0.86 8.33 -8.14
CA ALA A 34 -2.08 8.65 -7.40
C ALA A 34 -3.31 8.15 -8.15
N LEU A 35 -4.13 7.34 -7.49
CA LEU A 35 -5.47 6.95 -7.96
C LEU A 35 -6.50 7.84 -7.28
N ALA A 36 -7.08 8.76 -8.04
CA ALA A 36 -8.05 9.73 -7.55
C ALA A 36 -9.49 9.33 -7.92
N GLY A 37 -10.44 9.65 -7.04
CA GLY A 37 -11.85 9.43 -7.32
C GLY A 37 -12.74 9.57 -6.09
N ALA A 38 -14.04 9.68 -6.31
CA ALA A 38 -15.03 9.79 -5.24
C ALA A 38 -15.07 8.53 -4.34
N SER A 39 -15.61 8.67 -3.13
CA SER A 39 -15.90 7.52 -2.27
C SER A 39 -16.86 6.57 -2.98
N GLY A 40 -16.62 5.26 -2.85
CA GLY A 40 -17.41 4.24 -3.56
C GLY A 40 -17.02 4.02 -5.02
N GLY A 41 -16.11 4.81 -5.61
CA GLY A 41 -15.67 4.69 -7.01
C GLY A 41 -14.77 3.50 -7.33
N GLY A 42 -14.59 2.53 -6.43
CA GLY A 42 -13.83 1.31 -6.70
C GLY A 42 -12.33 1.39 -6.42
N LYS A 43 -11.80 2.49 -5.86
CA LYS A 43 -10.38 2.68 -5.53
C LYS A 43 -9.79 1.55 -4.70
N THR A 44 -10.41 1.26 -3.56
CA THR A 44 -10.00 0.16 -2.66
C THR A 44 -10.13 -1.20 -3.34
N THR A 45 -11.13 -1.39 -4.22
CA THR A 45 -11.29 -2.61 -5.01
C THR A 45 -10.12 -2.79 -5.97
N LEU A 46 -9.75 -1.73 -6.71
CA LEU A 46 -8.60 -1.78 -7.61
C LEU A 46 -7.29 -2.04 -6.85
N LEU A 47 -7.09 -1.38 -5.71
CA LEU A 47 -5.93 -1.64 -4.86
C LEU A 47 -5.88 -3.09 -4.38
N ARG A 48 -7.02 -3.66 -3.98
CA ARG A 48 -7.11 -5.08 -3.57
C ARG A 48 -6.82 -6.05 -4.71
N LEU A 49 -7.18 -5.71 -5.94
CA LEU A 49 -6.82 -6.48 -7.14
C LEU A 49 -5.31 -6.39 -7.41
N MET A 50 -4.73 -5.18 -7.37
CA MET A 50 -3.29 -4.97 -7.54
C MET A 50 -2.43 -5.69 -6.49
N THR A 51 -2.95 -5.87 -5.30
CA THR A 51 -2.25 -6.57 -4.21
C THR A 51 -2.58 -8.06 -4.11
N GLY A 52 -3.42 -8.59 -5.02
CA GLY A 52 -3.84 -9.99 -5.02
C GLY A 52 -4.70 -10.39 -3.81
N LEU A 53 -5.34 -9.43 -3.15
CA LEU A 53 -6.38 -9.68 -2.13
C LEU A 53 -7.71 -10.06 -2.78
N LEU A 54 -7.96 -9.56 -3.99
CA LEU A 54 -9.03 -9.99 -4.88
C LEU A 54 -8.44 -10.60 -6.14
N THR A 55 -9.22 -11.41 -6.83
CA THR A 55 -8.86 -12.00 -8.13
C THR A 55 -9.79 -11.43 -9.20
N PRO A 56 -9.27 -10.90 -10.32
CA PRO A 56 -10.11 -10.40 -11.38
C PRO A 56 -10.85 -11.55 -12.10
N GLU A 57 -11.98 -11.24 -12.73
CA GLU A 57 -12.72 -12.18 -13.59
C GLU A 57 -11.96 -12.45 -14.90
N ARG A 58 -11.32 -11.42 -15.44
CA ARG A 58 -10.46 -11.51 -16.64
C ARG A 58 -9.33 -10.46 -16.57
N GLY A 59 -8.39 -10.59 -17.49
CA GLY A 59 -7.22 -9.73 -17.58
C GLY A 59 -6.12 -10.18 -16.64
N GLU A 60 -5.08 -9.40 -16.49
CA GLU A 60 -3.89 -9.78 -15.74
C GLU A 60 -3.37 -8.63 -14.87
N VAL A 61 -2.92 -8.99 -13.66
CA VAL A 61 -2.13 -8.12 -12.78
C VAL A 61 -0.75 -8.74 -12.61
N ARG A 62 0.29 -8.02 -13.01
CA ARG A 62 1.68 -8.43 -12.85
C ARG A 62 2.43 -7.48 -11.93
N LEU A 63 3.24 -8.05 -11.06
CA LEU A 63 4.19 -7.35 -10.21
C LEU A 63 5.60 -7.87 -10.51
N GLY A 64 6.36 -7.07 -11.25
CA GLY A 64 7.61 -7.52 -11.86
C GLY A 64 7.37 -8.59 -12.91
N ASP A 65 8.05 -9.72 -12.76
CA ASP A 65 7.91 -10.91 -13.62
C ASP A 65 6.78 -11.86 -13.17
N ARG A 66 6.10 -11.57 -12.07
CA ARG A 66 5.10 -12.43 -11.45
C ARG A 66 3.69 -12.00 -11.78
N SER A 67 2.88 -12.92 -12.33
CA SER A 67 1.44 -12.76 -12.53
C SER A 67 0.69 -13.23 -11.28
N LEU A 68 -0.09 -12.36 -10.67
CA LEU A 68 -0.89 -12.70 -9.50
C LEU A 68 -2.05 -13.63 -9.82
N ASN A 69 -2.50 -13.64 -11.08
CA ASN A 69 -3.65 -14.43 -11.51
C ASN A 69 -3.39 -15.95 -11.45
N PHE A 70 -2.15 -16.36 -11.71
CA PHE A 70 -1.77 -17.77 -11.75
C PHE A 70 -1.29 -18.31 -10.39
N MET A 71 -1.24 -17.47 -9.35
CA MET A 71 -0.87 -17.86 -8.01
C MET A 71 -2.06 -18.45 -7.25
N SER A 72 -1.84 -19.52 -6.50
CA SER A 72 -2.76 -19.99 -5.46
C SER A 72 -2.94 -18.90 -4.37
N ARG A 73 -3.93 -19.11 -3.50
CA ARG A 73 -4.16 -18.20 -2.36
C ARG A 73 -2.95 -18.11 -1.43
N GLU A 74 -2.30 -19.24 -1.20
CA GLU A 74 -1.10 -19.37 -0.36
C GLU A 74 0.09 -18.66 -0.99
N GLU A 75 0.31 -18.85 -2.29
CA GLU A 75 1.38 -18.17 -3.03
C GLU A 75 1.17 -16.66 -3.06
N ARG A 76 -0.06 -16.17 -3.29
CA ARG A 76 -0.37 -14.73 -3.20
C ARG A 76 -0.12 -14.18 -1.80
N ARG A 77 -0.45 -14.94 -0.75
CA ARG A 77 -0.16 -14.52 0.63
C ARG A 77 1.35 -14.42 0.87
N ALA A 78 2.11 -15.43 0.48
CA ALA A 78 3.57 -15.43 0.60
C ALA A 78 4.20 -14.28 -0.20
N PHE A 79 3.73 -14.07 -1.43
CA PHE A 79 4.16 -12.96 -2.28
C PHE A 79 3.91 -11.59 -1.63
N ARG A 80 2.72 -11.36 -1.07
CA ARG A 80 2.41 -10.10 -0.35
C ARG A 80 3.36 -9.87 0.81
N LEU A 81 3.59 -10.88 1.64
CA LEU A 81 4.48 -10.78 2.80
C LEU A 81 5.93 -10.47 2.42
N GLN A 82 6.35 -10.84 1.22
CA GLN A 82 7.73 -10.69 0.77
C GLN A 82 7.96 -9.42 -0.07
N TYR A 83 7.00 -9.04 -0.89
CA TYR A 83 7.21 -8.03 -1.95
C TYR A 83 6.31 -6.81 -1.85
N ILE A 84 5.30 -6.81 -0.98
CA ILE A 84 4.32 -5.72 -0.90
C ILE A 84 4.33 -5.09 0.48
N GLY A 85 4.51 -3.77 0.52
CA GLY A 85 4.19 -2.93 1.67
C GLY A 85 2.79 -2.35 1.50
N LEU A 86 1.92 -2.53 2.50
CA LEU A 86 0.54 -2.07 2.42
C LEU A 86 0.17 -1.23 3.65
N VAL A 87 -0.23 0.02 3.39
CA VAL A 87 -0.81 0.92 4.39
C VAL A 87 -2.33 0.93 4.21
N PHE A 88 -3.05 0.48 5.22
CA PHE A 88 -4.52 0.44 5.24
C PHE A 88 -5.10 1.75 5.76
N GLN A 89 -6.31 2.09 5.35
CA GLN A 89 -7.04 3.27 5.79
C GLN A 89 -7.28 3.29 7.31
N ASP A 90 -7.59 2.14 7.90
CA ASP A 90 -7.81 1.94 9.34
C ASP A 90 -6.53 1.55 10.09
N PHE A 91 -5.36 1.66 9.42
CA PHE A 91 -4.03 1.26 9.88
C PHE A 91 -3.86 -0.23 10.13
N ALA A 92 -4.92 -0.98 10.42
CA ALA A 92 -4.91 -2.41 10.75
C ALA A 92 -3.82 -2.78 11.77
N LEU A 93 -3.71 -2.00 12.85
CA LEU A 93 -2.78 -2.22 13.96
C LEU A 93 -3.48 -2.99 15.08
N LEU A 94 -2.69 -3.79 15.81
CA LEU A 94 -3.15 -4.53 16.98
C LEU A 94 -2.90 -3.69 18.24
N ASP A 95 -3.95 -3.18 18.84
CA ASP A 95 -3.90 -2.20 19.93
C ASP A 95 -3.19 -2.69 21.20
N TYR A 96 -3.19 -4.00 21.43
CA TYR A 96 -2.57 -4.65 22.59
C TYR A 96 -1.07 -4.96 22.40
N LEU A 97 -0.56 -4.87 21.18
CA LEU A 97 0.85 -5.04 20.85
C LEU A 97 1.60 -3.71 20.92
N THR A 98 2.90 -3.81 21.15
CA THR A 98 3.82 -2.66 21.08
C THR A 98 4.01 -2.19 19.63
N VAL A 99 4.62 -1.02 19.45
CA VAL A 99 5.02 -0.49 18.15
C VAL A 99 5.93 -1.48 17.42
N GLU A 100 6.99 -1.95 18.08
CA GLU A 100 7.92 -2.92 17.51
C GLU A 100 7.22 -4.21 17.08
N GLU A 101 6.37 -4.78 17.94
CA GLU A 101 5.63 -6.00 17.65
C GLU A 101 4.68 -5.80 16.45
N ASN A 102 3.95 -4.67 16.38
CA ASN A 102 3.08 -4.36 15.25
C ASN A 102 3.85 -4.27 13.92
N ILE A 103 5.05 -3.70 13.95
CA ILE A 103 5.90 -3.59 12.75
C ILE A 103 6.41 -4.97 12.34
N LEU A 104 6.82 -5.80 13.30
CA LEU A 104 7.48 -7.07 13.02
C LEU A 104 6.53 -8.26 12.79
N ILE A 105 5.28 -8.20 13.31
CA ILE A 105 4.36 -9.36 13.27
C ILE A 105 4.13 -9.94 11.87
N PRO A 106 3.94 -9.17 10.78
CA PRO A 106 3.74 -9.76 9.46
C PRO A 106 4.95 -10.57 8.99
N HIS A 107 6.14 -10.17 9.43
CA HIS A 107 7.40 -10.75 8.99
C HIS A 107 7.71 -12.09 9.67
N HIS A 108 7.11 -12.37 10.82
CA HIS A 108 7.17 -13.69 11.45
C HIS A 108 6.53 -14.80 10.60
N PHE A 109 5.61 -14.43 9.71
CA PHE A 109 4.92 -15.36 8.81
C PHE A 109 5.58 -15.48 7.43
N SER A 110 6.60 -14.68 7.15
CA SER A 110 7.28 -14.64 5.84
C SER A 110 8.47 -15.60 5.75
N GLY A 111 9.10 -15.95 6.85
CA GLY A 111 10.33 -16.76 6.88
C GLY A 111 11.58 -16.05 6.34
N THR A 112 11.44 -15.06 5.48
CA THR A 112 12.56 -14.38 4.80
C THR A 112 12.73 -12.92 5.17
N THR A 113 11.64 -12.21 5.45
CA THR A 113 11.66 -10.73 5.66
C THR A 113 11.93 -10.30 7.09
N LEU A 114 11.86 -11.20 8.08
CA LEU A 114 12.01 -10.83 9.49
C LEU A 114 13.40 -10.28 9.83
N ALA A 115 14.45 -10.89 9.30
CA ALA A 115 15.82 -10.44 9.53
C ALA A 115 16.04 -9.02 8.94
N ILE A 116 15.52 -8.79 7.74
CA ILE A 116 15.58 -7.47 7.07
C ILE A 116 14.80 -6.43 7.88
N ALA A 117 13.55 -6.75 8.26
CA ALA A 117 12.70 -5.85 9.04
C ALA A 117 13.34 -5.47 10.39
N ARG A 118 13.95 -6.44 11.10
CA ARG A 118 14.67 -6.19 12.36
C ARG A 118 15.89 -5.31 12.17
N ALA A 119 16.67 -5.54 11.12
CA ALA A 119 17.87 -4.75 10.83
C ALA A 119 17.51 -3.29 10.50
N ASN A 120 16.43 -3.07 9.78
CA ASN A 120 15.98 -1.74 9.36
C ASN A 120 15.22 -0.98 10.45
N LEU A 121 14.68 -1.68 11.44
CA LEU A 121 13.76 -1.12 12.44
C LEU A 121 14.30 0.14 13.15
N PRO A 122 15.53 0.19 13.69
CA PRO A 122 16.02 1.37 14.41
C PRO A 122 16.04 2.62 13.52
N ALA A 123 16.64 2.52 12.34
CA ALA A 123 16.73 3.63 11.39
C ALA A 123 15.35 4.08 10.86
N LEU A 124 14.41 3.16 10.76
CA LEU A 124 13.05 3.45 10.32
C LEU A 124 12.25 4.16 11.40
N LEU A 125 12.37 3.73 12.66
CA LEU A 125 11.72 4.36 13.81
C LEU A 125 12.22 5.80 14.02
N ASP A 126 13.53 6.02 13.89
CA ASP A 126 14.14 7.34 13.98
C ASP A 126 13.61 8.28 12.88
N ARG A 127 13.66 7.85 11.61
CA ARG A 127 13.14 8.63 10.48
C ARG A 127 11.67 8.99 10.60
N LEU A 128 10.86 8.07 11.11
CA LEU A 128 9.43 8.29 11.33
C LEU A 128 9.14 9.03 12.65
N GLN A 129 10.19 9.37 13.43
CA GLN A 129 10.09 10.07 14.72
C GLN A 129 9.18 9.33 15.71
N ILE A 130 9.27 8.00 15.74
CA ILE A 130 8.50 7.14 16.65
C ILE A 130 9.38 6.21 17.51
N ASP A 131 10.70 6.39 17.48
CA ASP A 131 11.63 5.52 18.26
C ASP A 131 11.32 5.54 19.76
N ARG A 132 11.00 6.70 20.32
CA ARG A 132 10.60 6.84 21.75
C ARG A 132 9.38 6.01 22.12
N TYR A 133 8.56 5.61 21.15
CA TYR A 133 7.35 4.79 21.37
C TYR A 133 7.58 3.31 21.09
N ARG A 134 8.78 2.88 20.76
CA ARG A 134 9.11 1.52 20.32
C ARG A 134 8.46 0.44 21.17
N HIS A 135 8.51 0.60 22.48
CA HIS A 135 7.98 -0.34 23.46
C HIS A 135 6.61 0.05 24.04
N HIS A 136 5.99 1.12 23.57
CA HIS A 136 4.63 1.51 23.96
C HIS A 136 3.61 0.67 23.18
N ARG A 137 2.48 0.38 23.82
CA ARG A 137 1.35 -0.23 23.14
C ARG A 137 0.72 0.76 22.16
N VAL A 138 0.25 0.27 21.03
CA VAL A 138 -0.39 1.11 19.99
C VAL A 138 -1.63 1.82 20.53
N SER A 139 -2.36 1.22 21.49
CA SER A 139 -3.49 1.88 22.17
C SER A 139 -3.15 3.20 22.86
N GLN A 140 -1.89 3.44 23.18
CA GLN A 140 -1.41 4.65 23.87
C GLN A 140 -1.02 5.78 22.91
N LEU A 141 -1.02 5.51 21.61
CA LEU A 141 -0.55 6.43 20.59
C LEU A 141 -1.67 7.32 20.07
N SER A 142 -1.33 8.55 19.69
CA SER A 142 -2.17 9.43 18.89
C SER A 142 -2.38 8.84 17.48
N GLN A 143 -3.40 9.30 16.79
CA GLN A 143 -3.72 8.84 15.43
C GLN A 143 -2.54 9.02 14.45
N GLY A 144 -1.84 10.17 14.51
CA GLY A 144 -0.69 10.42 13.65
C GLY A 144 0.52 9.51 13.97
N GLU A 145 0.71 9.12 15.24
CA GLU A 145 1.73 8.15 15.64
C GLU A 145 1.35 6.74 15.16
N ARG A 146 0.09 6.32 15.31
CA ARG A 146 -0.43 5.06 14.77
C ARG A 146 -0.22 4.96 13.26
N GLN A 147 -0.47 6.03 12.54
CA GLN A 147 -0.24 6.08 11.10
C GLN A 147 1.23 5.87 10.76
N ARG A 148 2.15 6.55 11.46
CA ARG A 148 3.59 6.34 11.26
C ARG A 148 4.02 4.90 11.57
N VAL A 149 3.41 4.25 12.56
CA VAL A 149 3.62 2.82 12.84
C VAL A 149 3.13 1.94 11.66
N ALA A 150 1.96 2.24 11.07
CA ALA A 150 1.47 1.51 9.91
C ALA A 150 2.38 1.68 8.68
N ILE A 151 2.92 2.88 8.46
CA ILE A 151 3.91 3.15 7.43
C ILE A 151 5.22 2.40 7.73
N ALA A 152 5.71 2.43 8.97
CA ALA A 152 6.89 1.66 9.37
C ALA A 152 6.73 0.18 9.07
N ARG A 153 5.59 -0.40 9.43
CA ARG A 153 5.28 -1.81 9.12
C ARG A 153 5.33 -2.11 7.63
N ALA A 154 4.76 -1.23 6.81
CA ALA A 154 4.76 -1.41 5.36
C ALA A 154 6.16 -1.31 4.74
N LEU A 155 7.06 -0.52 5.34
CA LEU A 155 8.40 -0.24 4.82
C LEU A 155 9.50 -1.15 5.40
N ALA A 156 9.24 -1.86 6.50
CA ALA A 156 10.26 -2.52 7.31
C ALA A 156 11.12 -3.54 6.54
N HIS A 157 10.54 -4.27 5.59
CA HIS A 157 11.19 -5.31 4.80
C HIS A 157 11.67 -4.86 3.41
N GLU A 158 11.67 -3.54 3.16
CA GLU A 158 12.12 -2.93 1.89
C GLU A 158 11.40 -3.48 0.65
N PRO A 159 10.06 -3.44 0.63
CA PRO A 159 9.30 -4.01 -0.48
C PRO A 159 9.50 -3.21 -1.77
N PRO A 160 9.57 -3.89 -2.95
CA PRO A 160 9.62 -3.22 -4.24
C PRO A 160 8.29 -2.62 -4.69
N PHE A 161 7.19 -2.96 -4.01
CA PHE A 161 5.85 -2.43 -4.29
C PHE A 161 5.22 -1.88 -3.03
N LEU A 162 4.78 -0.62 -3.08
CA LEU A 162 4.13 0.07 -1.98
C LEU A 162 2.71 0.46 -2.39
N PHE A 163 1.76 0.17 -1.53
CA PHE A 163 0.37 0.54 -1.73
C PHE A 163 -0.16 1.24 -0.47
N ALA A 164 -0.92 2.31 -0.65
CA ALA A 164 -1.54 3.01 0.46
C ALA A 164 -3.00 3.34 0.11
N ASP A 165 -3.92 2.87 0.95
CA ASP A 165 -5.35 3.12 0.81
C ASP A 165 -5.74 4.28 1.73
N GLU A 166 -6.03 5.45 1.14
CA GLU A 166 -6.43 6.68 1.84
C GLU A 166 -5.54 7.01 3.07
N PRO A 167 -4.19 7.02 2.91
CA PRO A 167 -3.28 7.09 4.04
C PRO A 167 -3.36 8.41 4.83
N THR A 168 -4.12 9.38 4.36
CA THR A 168 -4.21 10.73 4.92
C THR A 168 -5.65 11.16 5.27
N ALA A 169 -6.64 10.29 5.10
CA ALA A 169 -8.07 10.62 5.19
C ALA A 169 -8.53 11.24 6.52
N SER A 170 -7.76 11.04 7.60
CA SER A 170 -8.12 11.51 8.94
C SER A 170 -7.13 12.53 9.51
N LEU A 171 -6.32 13.16 8.65
CA LEU A 171 -5.27 14.09 9.05
C LEU A 171 -5.61 15.53 8.70
N ASP A 172 -5.05 16.45 9.47
CA ASP A 172 -5.01 17.86 9.08
C ASP A 172 -4.08 18.07 7.85
N PRO A 173 -4.23 19.19 7.11
CA PRO A 173 -3.49 19.43 5.88
C PRO A 173 -1.96 19.37 6.04
N ALA A 174 -1.40 19.82 7.15
CA ALA A 174 0.05 19.80 7.38
C ALA A 174 0.57 18.36 7.55
N ARG A 175 -0.15 17.53 8.29
CA ARG A 175 0.18 16.11 8.47
C ARG A 175 -0.05 15.31 7.20
N THR A 176 -1.11 15.62 6.45
CA THR A 176 -1.40 15.05 5.13
C THR A 176 -0.21 15.22 4.20
N GLN A 177 0.31 16.45 4.12
CA GLN A 177 1.49 16.75 3.32
C GLN A 177 2.71 15.94 3.75
N MET A 178 3.03 15.98 5.05
CA MET A 178 4.19 15.27 5.62
C MET A 178 4.15 13.76 5.31
N VAL A 179 3.01 13.11 5.49
CA VAL A 179 2.84 11.68 5.26
C VAL A 179 2.98 11.33 3.78
N SER A 180 2.41 12.14 2.90
CA SER A 180 2.51 11.92 1.45
C SER A 180 3.95 12.09 0.96
N GLU A 181 4.65 13.14 1.40
CA GLU A 181 6.06 13.36 1.11
C GLU A 181 6.91 12.19 1.58
N LEU A 182 6.71 11.73 2.82
CA LEU A 182 7.42 10.59 3.37
C LEU A 182 7.24 9.32 2.52
N LEU A 183 6.02 8.98 2.11
CA LEU A 183 5.76 7.80 1.27
C LEU A 183 6.44 7.94 -0.10
N ILE A 184 6.37 9.11 -0.72
CA ILE A 184 7.00 9.40 -2.02
C ILE A 184 8.53 9.30 -1.91
N GLU A 185 9.13 9.94 -0.90
CA GLU A 185 10.58 9.90 -0.67
C GLU A 185 11.08 8.47 -0.43
N GLU A 186 10.38 7.70 0.42
CA GLU A 186 10.75 6.32 0.70
C GLU A 186 10.62 5.43 -0.55
N ALA A 187 9.58 5.61 -1.35
CA ALA A 187 9.42 4.89 -2.61
C ALA A 187 10.55 5.22 -3.60
N LYS A 188 10.86 6.51 -3.80
CA LYS A 188 11.94 6.95 -4.70
C LYS A 188 13.31 6.47 -4.22
N ARG A 189 13.60 6.59 -2.92
CA ARG A 189 14.86 6.14 -2.33
C ARG A 189 15.11 4.64 -2.53
N ARG A 190 14.04 3.83 -2.47
CA ARG A 190 14.10 2.37 -2.60
C ARG A 190 13.87 1.87 -4.02
N GLN A 191 13.61 2.78 -4.97
CA GLN A 191 13.19 2.41 -6.32
C GLN A 191 11.94 1.50 -6.31
N ALA A 192 11.04 1.69 -5.34
CA ALA A 192 9.78 0.99 -5.25
C ALA A 192 8.71 1.65 -6.11
N ALA A 193 7.82 0.87 -6.71
CA ALA A 193 6.62 1.38 -7.34
C ALA A 193 5.59 1.71 -6.24
N LEU A 194 5.14 2.97 -6.15
CA LEU A 194 4.17 3.44 -5.18
C LEU A 194 2.81 3.70 -5.83
N VAL A 195 1.76 3.14 -5.27
CA VAL A 195 0.37 3.48 -5.61
C VAL A 195 -0.33 4.01 -4.37
N VAL A 196 -0.84 5.23 -4.45
CA VAL A 196 -1.65 5.85 -3.39
C VAL A 196 -3.05 6.07 -3.90
N VAL A 197 -4.02 5.54 -3.18
CA VAL A 197 -5.44 5.83 -3.39
C VAL A 197 -5.81 7.03 -2.51
N THR A 198 -6.40 8.06 -3.10
CA THR A 198 -6.82 9.25 -2.36
C THR A 198 -8.02 9.95 -2.99
N HIS A 199 -8.81 10.64 -2.18
CA HIS A 199 -9.81 11.59 -2.63
C HIS A 199 -9.33 13.04 -2.49
N ASP A 200 -8.13 13.26 -1.92
CA ASP A 200 -7.56 14.60 -1.77
C ASP A 200 -6.84 15.06 -3.04
N HIS A 201 -7.52 15.91 -3.79
CA HIS A 201 -7.00 16.46 -5.04
C HIS A 201 -5.77 17.37 -4.85
N ALA A 202 -5.55 17.94 -3.66
CA ALA A 202 -4.40 18.78 -3.39
C ALA A 202 -3.07 18.02 -3.41
N LEU A 203 -3.13 16.70 -3.21
CA LEU A 203 -1.95 15.84 -3.23
C LEU A 203 -1.51 15.42 -4.63
N LEU A 204 -2.41 15.42 -5.61
CA LEU A 204 -2.18 14.84 -6.94
C LEU A 204 -0.93 15.40 -7.65
N PRO A 205 -0.64 16.72 -7.62
CA PRO A 205 0.54 17.27 -8.28
C PRO A 205 1.90 16.77 -7.75
N ARG A 206 1.92 16.05 -6.62
CA ARG A 206 3.14 15.51 -6.00
C ARG A 206 3.57 14.16 -6.58
N PHE A 207 2.66 13.48 -7.26
CA PHE A 207 2.88 12.17 -7.85
C PHE A 207 3.36 12.29 -9.30
N ASP A 208 4.19 11.34 -9.74
CA ASP A 208 4.71 11.33 -11.10
C ASP A 208 3.59 11.07 -12.13
N VAL A 209 2.57 10.28 -11.72
CA VAL A 209 1.40 9.95 -12.54
C VAL A 209 0.13 10.08 -11.70
N THR A 210 -0.92 10.61 -12.31
CA THR A 210 -2.27 10.65 -11.72
C THR A 210 -3.24 9.97 -12.65
N GLN A 211 -4.08 9.07 -12.10
CA GLN A 211 -5.14 8.38 -12.83
C GLN A 211 -6.46 8.58 -12.09
N ARG A 212 -7.53 8.84 -12.82
CA ARG A 212 -8.88 8.97 -12.24
C ARG A 212 -9.61 7.64 -12.32
N MET A 213 -10.33 7.31 -11.25
CA MET A 213 -11.18 6.10 -11.26
C MET A 213 -12.30 6.16 -12.30
N ASP A 214 -12.78 7.36 -12.62
CA ASP A 214 -13.80 7.58 -13.63
C ASP A 214 -13.36 7.07 -15.03
N ASP A 215 -12.04 7.04 -15.28
CA ASP A 215 -11.45 6.53 -16.52
C ASP A 215 -11.53 4.99 -16.63
N PHE A 216 -11.83 4.32 -15.50
CA PHE A 216 -11.89 2.86 -15.36
C PHE A 216 -13.32 2.33 -15.14
N SER A 217 -14.33 3.19 -15.19
CA SER A 217 -15.72 2.77 -15.02
C SER A 217 -16.18 2.05 -16.30
N GLY A 218 -16.47 0.77 -16.18
CA GLY A 218 -17.16 0.03 -17.23
C GLY A 218 -18.58 0.56 -17.40
N SER A 219 -18.92 0.93 -18.61
CA SER A 219 -20.29 1.23 -19.03
C SER A 219 -21.20 0.01 -18.86
#